data_577b63080413cdd41d762026bf952b56
#
_entry.id   577b63080413cdd41d762026bf952b56
#
_cell.length_a   1.000
_cell.length_b   1.000
_cell.length_c   1.000
_cell.angle_alpha   90.00
_cell.angle_beta   90.00
_cell.angle_gamma   90.00
#
_symmetry.space_group_name_H-M   'P 1'
#
loop_
_entity.id
_entity.type
_entity.pdbx_description
1 polymer ?
#
loop_
_entity_poly.entity_id
_entity_poly.type
_entity_poly.pdbx_seq_one_letter_code
_entity_poly.pdbx_strand_id
1 'polypeptide(L)'
;ERDPMFATNCEFKVARLKANEMLMVYLNKELEALENRRLEQSLPRVRITWVATKTELYEQIYAWDSRKVFGDIPLAKLFDYIQTVFNIELDSNHSRTFSDMRIRNNKTSFLDSLKEALTKRMQSWTQGHKKK
;
A
#
# COMPACT_ATOMS: atom_id res chain seq x y z
N GLU A 1 -0.83 36.40 -51.68
CA GLU A 1 -2.02 36.46 -50.87
C GLU A 1 -2.26 35.14 -50.15
N ARG A 2 -2.36 35.19 -48.86
CA ARG A 2 -2.64 34.01 -48.05
C ARG A 2 -4.11 33.61 -48.22
N ASP A 3 -4.32 32.34 -48.48
CA ASP A 3 -5.64 31.76 -48.47
C ASP A 3 -6.20 31.76 -47.03
N PRO A 4 -7.26 32.51 -46.72
CA PRO A 4 -7.85 32.55 -45.41
C PRO A 4 -8.36 31.20 -44.95
N MET A 5 -8.77 30.34 -45.86
CA MET A 5 -9.22 28.97 -45.52
C MET A 5 -8.10 28.08 -45.00
N PHE A 6 -6.90 28.24 -45.55
CA PHE A 6 -5.75 27.46 -45.10
C PHE A 6 -5.36 27.82 -43.66
N ALA A 7 -5.32 29.11 -43.30
CA ALA A 7 -5.02 29.56 -41.94
C ALA A 7 -6.08 29.07 -40.95
N THR A 8 -7.36 29.13 -41.32
CA THR A 8 -8.47 28.64 -40.49
C THR A 8 -8.38 27.15 -40.25
N ASN A 9 -8.02 26.35 -41.27
CA ASN A 9 -7.86 24.91 -41.15
C ASN A 9 -6.69 24.53 -40.21
N CYS A 10 -5.57 25.25 -40.26
CA CYS A 10 -4.44 25.02 -39.38
C CYS A 10 -4.81 25.32 -37.91
N GLU A 11 -5.49 26.43 -37.66
CA GLU A 11 -5.97 26.81 -36.33
C GLU A 11 -6.96 25.77 -35.78
N PHE A 12 -7.86 25.31 -36.63
CA PHE A 12 -8.83 24.28 -36.27
C PHE A 12 -8.15 22.95 -35.87
N LYS A 13 -7.15 22.51 -36.63
CA LYS A 13 -6.38 21.30 -36.34
C LYS A 13 -5.62 21.41 -35.01
N VAL A 14 -4.98 22.54 -34.75
CA VAL A 14 -4.27 22.79 -33.49
C VAL A 14 -5.24 22.78 -32.30
N ALA A 15 -6.38 23.45 -32.42
CA ALA A 15 -7.41 23.45 -31.40
C ALA A 15 -7.94 22.04 -31.14
N ARG A 16 -8.14 21.25 -32.17
CA ARG A 16 -8.59 19.86 -32.03
C ARG A 16 -7.57 18.97 -31.36
N LEU A 17 -6.27 19.13 -31.62
CA LEU A 17 -5.20 18.42 -30.93
C LEU A 17 -5.16 18.75 -29.46
N LYS A 18 -5.27 20.04 -29.11
CA LYS A 18 -5.32 20.47 -27.70
C LYS A 18 -6.54 19.92 -26.97
N ALA A 19 -7.70 19.93 -27.62
CA ALA A 19 -8.93 19.38 -27.06
C ALA A 19 -8.78 17.87 -26.80
N ASN A 20 -8.14 17.14 -27.72
CA ASN A 20 -7.90 15.71 -27.55
C ASN A 20 -6.93 15.42 -26.40
N GLU A 21 -5.87 16.23 -26.22
CA GLU A 21 -4.95 16.10 -25.10
C GLU A 21 -5.65 16.36 -23.77
N MET A 22 -6.47 17.40 -23.70
CA MET A 22 -7.26 17.71 -22.50
C MET A 22 -8.26 16.61 -22.18
N LEU A 23 -8.89 16.03 -23.21
CA LEU A 23 -9.81 14.91 -23.06
C LEU A 23 -9.08 13.67 -22.52
N MET A 24 -7.88 13.38 -23.01
CA MET A 24 -7.05 12.26 -22.53
C MET A 24 -6.69 12.42 -21.07
N VAL A 25 -6.29 13.62 -20.64
CA VAL A 25 -5.99 13.92 -19.24
C VAL A 25 -7.24 13.73 -18.39
N TYR A 26 -8.39 14.23 -18.84
CA TYR A 26 -9.66 14.08 -18.13
C TYR A 26 -10.05 12.61 -17.99
N LEU A 27 -9.96 11.82 -19.07
CA LEU A 27 -10.30 10.40 -19.04
C LEU A 27 -9.37 9.61 -18.12
N ASN A 28 -8.07 9.92 -18.10
CA ASN A 28 -7.13 9.28 -17.20
C ASN A 28 -7.46 9.57 -15.74
N LYS A 29 -7.83 10.81 -15.41
CA LYS A 29 -8.27 11.19 -14.06
C LYS A 29 -9.54 10.46 -13.66
N GLU A 30 -10.50 10.34 -14.58
CA GLU A 30 -11.74 9.61 -14.32
C GLU A 30 -11.48 8.12 -14.11
N LEU A 31 -10.59 7.51 -14.87
CA LEU A 31 -10.18 6.12 -14.70
C LEU A 31 -9.54 5.89 -13.35
N GLU A 32 -8.62 6.76 -12.95
CA GLU A 32 -7.99 6.70 -11.62
C GLU A 32 -9.03 6.83 -10.50
N ALA A 33 -9.96 7.76 -10.64
CA ALA A 33 -11.02 7.95 -9.66
C ALA A 33 -11.92 6.71 -9.55
N LEU A 34 -12.26 6.08 -10.68
CA LEU A 34 -13.05 4.86 -10.71
C LEU A 34 -12.30 3.68 -10.10
N GLU A 35 -11.01 3.53 -10.39
CA GLU A 35 -10.18 2.50 -9.80
C GLU A 35 -10.08 2.66 -8.28
N ASN A 36 -9.87 3.89 -7.81
CA ASN A 36 -9.83 4.20 -6.38
C ASN A 36 -11.16 3.91 -5.70
N ARG A 37 -12.28 4.28 -6.31
CA ARG A 37 -13.62 3.94 -5.80
C ARG A 37 -13.85 2.43 -5.73
N ARG A 38 -13.40 1.71 -6.75
CA ARG A 38 -13.50 0.26 -6.81
C ARG A 38 -12.69 -0.40 -5.70
N LEU A 39 -11.48 0.10 -5.45
CA LEU A 39 -10.63 -0.34 -4.35
C LEU A 39 -11.28 -0.05 -3.00
N GLU A 40 -11.83 1.15 -2.81
CA GLU A 40 -12.54 1.52 -1.58
C GLU A 40 -13.77 0.65 -1.35
N GLN A 41 -14.52 0.34 -2.39
CA GLN A 41 -15.69 -0.54 -2.30
C GLN A 41 -15.33 -1.99 -2.02
N SER A 42 -14.14 -2.44 -2.45
CA SER A 42 -13.65 -3.79 -2.19
C SER A 42 -13.09 -3.97 -0.78
N LEU A 43 -12.75 -2.86 -0.10
CA LEU A 43 -12.26 -2.91 1.28
C LEU A 43 -13.43 -3.17 2.25
N PRO A 44 -13.19 -3.91 3.34
CA PRO A 44 -14.20 -4.11 4.37
C PRO A 44 -14.71 -2.78 4.92
N ARG A 45 -16.00 -2.73 5.30
CA ARG A 45 -16.58 -1.52 5.90
C ARG A 45 -15.90 -1.12 7.19
N VAL A 46 -15.47 -2.10 7.97
CA VAL A 46 -14.70 -1.85 9.19
C VAL A 46 -13.24 -1.87 8.83
N ARG A 47 -12.60 -0.70 8.89
CA ARG A 47 -11.17 -0.57 8.67
C ARG A 47 -10.44 -0.74 9.99
N ILE A 48 -9.48 -1.63 10.02
CA ILE A 48 -8.59 -1.75 11.17
C ILE A 48 -7.42 -0.79 10.99
N THR A 49 -7.01 -0.17 12.09
CA THR A 49 -5.88 0.74 12.10
C THR A 49 -4.75 0.09 12.90
N TRP A 50 -3.52 0.24 12.39
CA TRP A 50 -2.35 -0.23 13.13
C TRP A 50 -2.11 0.66 14.34
N VAL A 51 -2.20 0.10 15.54
CA VAL A 51 -2.07 0.83 16.81
C VAL A 51 -0.68 0.69 17.43
N ALA A 52 0.02 -0.39 17.09
CA ALA A 52 1.40 -0.62 17.56
C ALA A 52 2.37 0.36 16.88
N THR A 53 3.64 0.31 17.23
CA THR A 53 4.64 1.24 16.68
C THR A 53 4.90 0.97 15.19
N LYS A 54 5.33 2.01 14.49
CA LYS A 54 5.72 1.89 13.07
C LYS A 54 6.88 0.92 12.89
N THR A 55 7.84 0.92 13.82
CA THR A 55 8.99 0.01 13.79
C THR A 55 8.54 -1.45 13.86
N GLU A 56 7.56 -1.75 14.70
CA GLU A 56 6.97 -3.09 14.79
C GLU A 56 6.30 -3.51 13.48
N LEU A 57 5.63 -2.57 12.82
CA LEU A 57 5.03 -2.85 11.52
C LEU A 57 6.11 -3.13 10.45
N TYR A 58 7.21 -2.36 10.44
CA TYR A 58 8.33 -2.61 9.55
C TYR A 58 8.92 -4.00 9.77
N GLU A 59 9.10 -4.40 11.01
CA GLU A 59 9.59 -5.74 11.36
C GLU A 59 8.68 -6.82 10.78
N GLN A 60 7.38 -6.65 10.93
CA GLN A 60 6.38 -7.58 10.40
C GLN A 60 6.40 -7.65 8.88
N ILE A 61 6.47 -6.50 8.20
CA ILE A 61 6.48 -6.45 6.73
C ILE A 61 7.75 -7.10 6.18
N TYR A 62 8.90 -6.80 6.75
CA TYR A 62 10.16 -7.41 6.33
C TYR A 62 10.19 -8.92 6.57
N ALA A 63 9.59 -9.37 7.67
CA ALA A 63 9.47 -10.81 7.96
C ALA A 63 8.59 -11.50 6.90
N TRP A 64 7.48 -10.91 6.53
CA TRP A 64 6.61 -11.43 5.47
C TRP A 64 7.32 -11.47 4.12
N ASP A 65 8.03 -10.41 3.78
CA ASP A 65 8.77 -10.35 2.52
C ASP A 65 9.91 -11.38 2.49
N SER A 66 10.63 -11.53 3.60
CA SER A 66 11.72 -12.50 3.71
C SER A 66 11.25 -13.94 3.52
N ARG A 67 10.09 -14.27 4.03
CA ARG A 67 9.49 -15.60 3.87
C ARG A 67 8.65 -15.72 2.62
N LYS A 68 8.40 -14.64 1.91
CA LYS A 68 7.55 -14.60 0.70
C LYS A 68 6.14 -15.12 0.95
N VAL A 69 5.55 -14.66 2.05
CA VAL A 69 4.19 -15.04 2.45
C VAL A 69 3.16 -14.65 1.39
N PHE A 70 3.38 -13.56 0.69
CA PHE A 70 2.51 -13.06 -0.39
C PHE A 70 3.04 -13.37 -1.79
N GLY A 71 4.06 -14.23 -1.90
CA GLY A 71 4.70 -14.56 -3.17
C GLY A 71 5.77 -13.53 -3.57
N ASP A 72 6.12 -13.49 -4.86
CA ASP A 72 7.14 -12.58 -5.38
C ASP A 72 6.53 -11.20 -5.68
N ILE A 73 6.34 -10.41 -4.65
CA ILE A 73 5.82 -9.06 -4.77
C ILE A 73 6.95 -8.07 -4.44
N PRO A 74 7.14 -6.99 -5.24
CA PRO A 74 8.11 -5.96 -4.88
C PRO A 74 7.79 -5.36 -3.52
N LEU A 75 8.82 -5.14 -2.72
CA LEU A 75 8.69 -4.62 -1.36
C LEU A 75 7.94 -3.28 -1.33
N ALA A 76 8.19 -2.41 -2.31
CA ALA A 76 7.50 -1.12 -2.41
C ALA A 76 5.99 -1.28 -2.54
N LYS A 77 5.53 -2.24 -3.34
CA LYS A 77 4.10 -2.54 -3.50
C LYS A 77 3.49 -3.09 -2.21
N LEU A 78 4.24 -3.92 -1.50
CA LEU A 78 3.81 -4.46 -0.21
C LEU A 78 3.63 -3.34 0.81
N PHE A 79 4.56 -2.39 0.89
CA PHE A 79 4.44 -1.22 1.76
C PHE A 79 3.22 -0.38 1.42
N ASP A 80 3.00 -0.08 0.14
CA ASP A 80 1.84 0.72 -0.29
C ASP A 80 0.52 0.04 0.07
N TYR A 81 0.44 -1.26 -0.16
CA TYR A 81 -0.75 -2.04 0.16
C TYR A 81 -1.04 -2.03 1.67
N ILE A 82 -0.03 -2.28 2.49
CA ILE A 82 -0.17 -2.32 3.95
C ILE A 82 -0.57 -0.96 4.50
N GLN A 83 0.01 0.12 3.99
CA GLN A 83 -0.36 1.48 4.40
C GLN A 83 -1.84 1.75 4.14
N THR A 84 -2.34 1.31 3.00
CA THR A 84 -3.75 1.50 2.62
C THR A 84 -4.67 0.67 3.50
N VAL A 85 -4.34 -0.60 3.71
CA VAL A 85 -5.20 -1.54 4.45
C VAL A 85 -5.24 -1.20 5.94
N PHE A 86 -4.10 -0.87 6.54
CA PHE A 86 -4.01 -0.58 7.98
C PHE A 86 -4.14 0.90 8.33
N ASN A 87 -4.45 1.74 7.34
CA ASN A 87 -4.65 3.18 7.52
C ASN A 87 -3.51 3.84 8.32
N ILE A 88 -2.29 3.60 7.89
CA ILE A 88 -1.09 4.14 8.51
C ILE A 88 -0.14 4.66 7.43
N GLU A 89 0.54 5.76 7.71
CA GLU A 89 1.58 6.29 6.83
C GLU A 89 2.95 5.84 7.33
N LEU A 90 3.71 5.23 6.44
CA LEU A 90 5.07 4.80 6.71
C LEU A 90 6.06 5.74 6.01
N ASP A 91 7.23 5.91 6.63
CA ASP A 91 8.27 6.76 6.05
C ASP A 91 8.76 6.19 4.72
N SER A 92 9.09 7.08 3.78
CA SER A 92 9.59 6.69 2.46
C SER A 92 10.98 6.02 2.53
N ASN A 93 11.72 6.21 3.62
CA ASN A 93 13.07 5.67 3.77
C ASN A 93 13.06 4.34 4.53
N HIS A 94 12.53 3.31 3.90
CA HIS A 94 12.43 1.97 4.47
C HIS A 94 13.79 1.34 4.76
N SER A 95 14.77 1.60 3.90
CA SER A 95 16.13 1.07 4.04
C SER A 95 16.81 1.52 5.32
N ARG A 96 16.60 2.79 5.69
CA ARG A 96 17.16 3.34 6.94
C ARG A 96 16.56 2.66 8.16
N THR A 97 15.25 2.51 8.17
CA THR A 97 14.55 1.83 9.27
C THR A 97 15.02 0.39 9.40
N PHE A 98 15.20 -0.31 8.29
CA PHE A 98 15.72 -1.68 8.30
C PHE A 98 17.15 -1.73 8.85
N SER A 99 18.00 -0.79 8.44
CA SER A 99 19.38 -0.70 8.95
C SER A 99 19.40 -0.45 10.46
N ASP A 100 18.54 0.43 10.97
CA ASP A 100 18.41 0.69 12.40
C ASP A 100 17.94 -0.56 13.15
N MET A 101 17.04 -1.33 12.58
CA MET A 101 16.55 -2.58 13.17
C MET A 101 17.66 -3.64 13.24
N ARG A 102 18.56 -3.67 12.27
CA ARG A 102 19.67 -4.65 12.22
C ARG A 102 20.66 -4.50 13.36
N ILE A 103 20.81 -3.30 13.90
CA ILE A 103 21.76 -3.00 14.98
C ILE A 103 21.17 -3.14 16.38
N ARG A 104 19.87 -3.43 16.49
CA ARG A 104 19.24 -3.65 17.80
C ARG A 104 19.76 -4.92 18.45
N ASN A 105 19.78 -4.93 19.77
CA ASN A 105 20.17 -6.11 20.53
C ASN A 105 19.25 -7.30 20.25
N ASN A 106 17.93 -7.06 20.24
CA ASN A 106 16.96 -8.06 19.80
C ASN A 106 16.36 -7.61 18.47
N LYS A 107 16.74 -8.28 17.40
CA LYS A 107 16.30 -7.93 16.03
C LYS A 107 14.85 -8.32 15.75
N THR A 108 14.30 -9.24 16.52
CA THR A 108 12.95 -9.79 16.31
C THR A 108 12.07 -9.61 17.54
N SER A 109 12.20 -8.49 18.24
CA SER A 109 11.49 -8.24 19.48
C SER A 109 9.97 -8.29 19.31
N PHE A 110 9.44 -7.73 18.23
CA PHE A 110 8.00 -7.75 17.97
C PHE A 110 7.52 -9.16 17.60
N LEU A 111 8.24 -9.85 16.73
CA LEU A 111 7.91 -11.22 16.36
C LEU A 111 7.97 -12.17 17.56
N ASP A 112 8.94 -11.98 18.42
CA ASP A 112 9.05 -12.75 19.68
C ASP A 112 7.86 -12.49 20.59
N SER A 113 7.40 -11.25 20.70
CA SER A 113 6.21 -10.90 21.47
C SER A 113 4.94 -11.52 20.90
N LEU A 114 4.81 -11.53 19.57
CA LEU A 114 3.70 -12.19 18.89
C LEU A 114 3.72 -13.70 19.13
N LYS A 115 4.89 -14.31 19.03
CA LYS A 115 5.07 -15.74 19.28
C LYS A 115 4.66 -16.09 20.71
N GLU A 116 5.12 -15.30 21.66
CA GLU A 116 4.79 -15.49 23.08
C GLU A 116 3.29 -15.35 23.35
N ALA A 117 2.68 -14.31 22.80
CA ALA A 117 1.24 -14.08 22.94
C ALA A 117 0.42 -15.23 22.36
N LEU A 118 0.80 -15.71 21.17
CA LEU A 118 0.11 -16.82 20.54
C LEU A 118 0.30 -18.13 21.32
N THR A 119 1.51 -18.38 21.81
CA THR A 119 1.82 -19.56 22.62
C THR A 119 0.99 -19.57 23.90
N LYS A 120 0.89 -18.44 24.60
CA LYS A 120 0.05 -18.30 25.79
C LYS A 120 -1.42 -18.58 25.49
N ARG A 121 -1.92 -18.05 24.38
CA ARG A 121 -3.31 -18.26 23.97
C ARG A 121 -3.60 -19.73 23.70
N MET A 122 -2.69 -20.42 23.03
CA MET A 122 -2.82 -21.86 22.76
C MET A 122 -2.78 -22.69 24.03
N GLN A 123 -1.87 -22.39 24.92
CA GLN A 123 -1.77 -23.06 26.22
C GLN A 123 -3.02 -22.85 27.09
N SER A 124 -3.50 -21.62 27.16
CA SER A 124 -4.72 -21.28 27.87
C SER A 124 -5.93 -22.02 27.30
N TRP A 125 -6.04 -22.09 25.98
CA TRP A 125 -7.13 -22.82 25.32
C TRP A 125 -7.07 -24.32 25.61
N THR A 126 -5.88 -24.90 25.57
CA THR A 126 -5.68 -26.33 25.87
C THR A 126 -6.02 -26.65 27.32
N GLN A 127 -5.63 -25.80 28.28
CA GLN A 127 -5.97 -25.97 29.67
C GLN A 127 -7.48 -25.84 29.93
N GLY A 128 -8.15 -24.90 29.26
CA GLY A 128 -9.60 -24.76 29.38
C GLY A 128 -10.37 -25.97 28.85
N HIS A 129 -9.85 -26.69 27.88
CA HIS A 129 -10.48 -27.89 27.32
C HIS A 129 -10.16 -29.17 28.11
N LYS A 130 -9.03 -29.20 28.80
CA LYS A 130 -8.64 -30.37 29.65
C LYS A 130 -9.48 -30.47 30.91
N LYS A 131 -10.14 -29.39 31.35
CA LYS A 131 -10.98 -29.36 32.53
C LYS A 131 -12.39 -29.89 32.31
N LYS A 132 -12.69 -30.32 31.10
CA LYS A 132 -13.92 -31.03 30.80
C LYS A 132 -13.67 -32.55 30.87
#